data_fb8302a3ef6208a80bb2aff38fe100cf
#
_entry.id   fb8302a3ef6208a80bb2aff38fe100cf
#
_cell.length_a   1.000
_cell.length_b   1.000
_cell.length_c   1.000
_cell.angle_alpha   90.00
_cell.angle_beta   90.00
_cell.angle_gamma   90.00
#
_symmetry.space_group_name_H-M   'P 1'
#
loop_
_entity.id
_entity.type
_entity.pdbx_description
1 polymer ?
#
loop_
_entity_poly.entity_id
_entity_poly.type
_entity_poly.pdbx_seq_one_letter_code
_entity_poly.pdbx_strand_id
1 'polypeptide(L)'
;IGRICVAAEIRAWRWALDFVTHGGASLNAYPEYRRVVVGEDGVARVPDAQIARRHRMQVGTIVSEASITVRMSNGRALGGVEESFVARLTPGDCFVFAGRVLEFVRVREMTAWAKPAPARAAIVPRWMGAKMALSTLLAERTRKLVADAKRGICASPELKLVRPLLELQKRWSALPDEREWLVERLAAREGHYLFFYPFVGRLAHLGLATLFGYRLSRDAPRTFSMTVNDYGFGLLSPEPVDLSLGTLGRLMAAPGVEEDILAGVNAAEMGRRQFREIARVAG
;
A
#
# COMPACT_ATOMS: atom_id res chain seq x y z
N ILE A 1 8.45 21.76 21.79
CA ILE A 1 8.64 20.53 21.00
C ILE A 1 9.07 19.38 21.90
N GLY A 2 10.04 19.58 22.84
CA GLY A 2 10.51 18.52 23.76
C GLY A 2 9.44 17.92 24.69
N ARG A 3 8.28 18.55 24.86
CA ARG A 3 7.17 18.01 25.66
C ARG A 3 6.22 17.09 24.85
N ILE A 4 6.27 17.15 23.53
CA ILE A 4 5.40 16.35 22.66
C ILE A 4 6.05 15.00 22.32
N CYS A 5 7.36 14.90 22.43
CA CYS A 5 8.13 13.71 22.03
C CYS A 5 8.81 13.02 23.23
N VAL A 6 8.09 12.85 24.35
CA VAL A 6 8.64 12.25 25.60
C VAL A 6 9.17 10.82 25.43
N ALA A 7 8.83 10.14 24.34
CA ALA A 7 9.27 8.77 24.07
C ALA A 7 10.29 8.65 22.91
N ALA A 8 10.66 9.76 22.26
CA ALA A 8 11.64 9.69 21.18
C ALA A 8 13.05 9.61 21.75
N GLU A 9 13.81 8.59 21.40
CA GLU A 9 15.23 8.52 21.72
C GLU A 9 15.98 9.75 21.14
N ILE A 10 16.95 10.27 21.89
CA ILE A 10 17.77 11.43 21.48
C ILE A 10 18.39 11.21 20.07
N ARG A 11 18.69 9.97 19.72
CA ARG A 11 19.20 9.56 18.41
C ARG A 11 18.17 9.79 17.29
N ALA A 12 16.92 9.39 17.51
CA ALA A 12 15.83 9.59 16.57
C ALA A 12 15.53 11.08 16.38
N TRP A 13 15.58 11.87 17.46
CA TRP A 13 15.41 13.31 17.40
C TRP A 13 16.53 13.99 16.59
N ARG A 14 17.78 13.64 16.83
CA ARG A 14 18.92 14.17 16.06
C ARG A 14 18.80 13.81 14.57
N TRP A 15 18.48 12.56 14.27
CA TRP A 15 18.25 12.11 12.90
C TRP A 15 17.13 12.92 12.22
N ALA A 16 16.00 13.13 12.90
CA ALA A 16 14.88 13.91 12.37
C ALA A 16 15.27 15.38 12.12
N LEU A 17 16.05 15.98 13.03
CA LEU A 17 16.55 17.33 12.86
C LEU A 17 17.52 17.43 11.68
N ASP A 18 18.45 16.50 11.57
CA ASP A 18 19.38 16.42 10.44
C ASP A 18 18.64 16.22 9.12
N PHE A 19 17.59 15.41 9.11
CA PHE A 19 16.79 15.18 7.93
C PHE A 19 16.05 16.44 7.45
N VAL A 20 15.43 17.21 8.34
CA VAL A 20 14.73 18.46 7.96
C VAL A 20 15.69 19.62 7.66
N THR A 21 16.93 19.58 8.17
CA THR A 21 17.95 20.61 7.90
C THR A 21 18.75 20.33 6.63
N HIS A 22 19.08 19.08 6.35
CA HIS A 22 19.98 18.70 5.25
C HIS A 22 19.33 17.82 4.18
N GLY A 23 18.13 17.25 4.45
CA GLY A 23 17.42 16.38 3.51
C GLY A 23 18.07 15.01 3.29
N GLY A 24 19.03 14.62 4.15
CA GLY A 24 19.86 13.44 3.98
C GLY A 24 21.10 13.68 3.11
N ALA A 25 22.04 12.75 3.12
CA ALA A 25 23.35 12.90 2.49
C ALA A 25 23.31 13.21 0.99
N SER A 26 22.33 12.65 0.28
CA SER A 26 22.15 12.82 -1.18
C SER A 26 21.61 14.20 -1.58
N LEU A 27 20.94 14.93 -0.67
CA LEU A 27 20.38 16.25 -0.95
C LEU A 27 21.22 17.40 -0.43
N ASN A 28 22.34 17.12 0.22
CA ASN A 28 23.27 18.15 0.74
C ASN A 28 23.82 19.09 -0.35
N ALA A 29 23.89 18.61 -1.60
CA ALA A 29 24.35 19.40 -2.74
C ALA A 29 23.31 20.44 -3.23
N TYR A 30 22.06 20.38 -2.74
CA TYR A 30 20.96 21.20 -3.22
C TYR A 30 20.40 22.08 -2.08
N PRO A 31 20.89 23.34 -1.92
CA PRO A 31 20.45 24.25 -0.86
C PRO A 31 18.94 24.52 -0.83
N GLU A 32 18.28 24.46 -1.98
CA GLU A 32 16.83 24.68 -2.15
C GLU A 32 15.97 23.62 -1.45
N TYR A 33 16.53 22.47 -1.08
CA TYR A 33 15.84 21.43 -0.33
C TYR A 33 16.01 21.53 1.19
N ARG A 34 16.82 22.47 1.66
CA ARG A 34 16.96 22.75 3.09
C ARG A 34 15.72 23.47 3.61
N ARG A 35 14.93 22.79 4.43
CA ARG A 35 13.68 23.33 4.96
C ARG A 35 13.87 24.13 6.21
N VAL A 36 14.88 23.80 6.97
CA VAL A 36 15.22 24.45 8.23
C VAL A 36 16.70 24.76 8.21
N VAL A 37 17.05 25.96 8.63
CA VAL A 37 18.43 26.38 8.86
C VAL A 37 18.55 26.68 10.34
N VAL A 38 19.57 26.12 10.98
CA VAL A 38 19.90 26.44 12.38
C VAL A 38 20.88 27.60 12.38
N GLY A 39 20.49 28.74 12.97
CA GLY A 39 21.32 29.90 13.10
C GLY A 39 22.44 29.72 14.13
N GLU A 40 23.40 30.65 14.18
CA GLU A 40 24.49 30.68 15.18
C GLU A 40 23.94 30.74 16.61
N ASP A 41 22.73 31.29 16.78
CA ASP A 41 21.98 31.34 18.05
C ASP A 41 21.32 30.00 18.43
N GLY A 42 21.54 28.93 17.65
CA GLY A 42 20.92 27.61 17.84
C GLY A 42 19.42 27.54 17.53
N VAL A 43 18.85 28.62 16.99
CA VAL A 43 17.41 28.66 16.68
C VAL A 43 17.18 28.14 15.25
N ALA A 44 16.30 27.15 15.15
CA ALA A 44 15.88 26.57 13.87
C ALA A 44 14.82 27.48 13.20
N ARG A 45 15.11 27.93 11.98
CA ARG A 45 14.25 28.83 11.18
C ARG A 45 13.99 28.25 9.81
N VAL A 46 12.79 28.50 9.27
CA VAL A 46 12.48 28.23 7.86
C VAL A 46 13.05 29.37 7.02
N PRO A 47 13.99 29.09 6.10
CA PRO A 47 14.75 30.15 5.42
C PRO A 47 13.95 30.91 4.36
N ASP A 48 12.88 30.32 3.81
CA ASP A 48 12.13 30.84 2.68
C ASP A 48 10.61 30.77 2.90
N ALA A 49 9.91 31.84 2.50
CA ALA A 49 8.46 31.91 2.55
C ALA A 49 7.77 30.88 1.64
N GLN A 50 8.40 30.49 0.51
CA GLN A 50 7.86 29.43 -0.35
C GLN A 50 7.91 28.05 0.34
N ILE A 51 8.98 27.76 1.06
CA ILE A 51 9.12 26.55 1.86
C ILE A 51 8.04 26.54 2.94
N ALA A 52 7.85 27.66 3.66
CA ALA A 52 6.80 27.78 4.68
C ALA A 52 5.41 27.61 4.09
N ARG A 53 5.13 28.18 2.91
CA ARG A 53 3.86 28.03 2.20
C ARG A 53 3.63 26.58 1.77
N ARG A 54 4.63 25.94 1.19
CA ARG A 54 4.57 24.54 0.76
C ARG A 54 4.28 23.64 1.96
N HIS A 55 4.99 23.83 3.07
CA HIS A 55 4.75 23.08 4.30
C HIS A 55 3.33 23.26 4.82
N ARG A 56 2.81 24.50 4.86
CA ARG A 56 1.41 24.75 5.29
C ARG A 56 0.37 24.09 4.38
N MET A 57 0.64 23.97 3.10
CA MET A 57 -0.24 23.28 2.15
C MET A 57 -0.17 21.76 2.26
N GLN A 58 0.87 21.23 2.87
CA GLN A 58 1.14 19.79 3.02
C GLN A 58 1.09 19.32 4.48
N VAL A 59 0.61 20.17 5.40
CA VAL A 59 0.44 19.84 6.81
C VAL A 59 -0.56 18.70 6.97
N GLY A 60 -0.06 17.54 7.30
CA GLY A 60 -0.84 16.35 7.62
C GLY A 60 -0.15 15.09 7.13
N THR A 61 -0.35 14.02 7.87
CA THR A 61 0.12 12.66 7.50
C THR A 61 -0.79 11.98 6.48
N ILE A 62 -1.88 12.64 6.06
CA ILE A 62 -2.82 12.11 5.06
C ILE A 62 -2.38 12.64 3.70
N VAL A 63 -1.66 11.80 2.96
CA VAL A 63 -1.36 12.05 1.56
C VAL A 63 -2.54 11.51 0.75
N SER A 64 -3.22 12.39 0.01
CA SER A 64 -4.15 11.94 -1.03
C SER A 64 -3.36 11.17 -2.09
N GLU A 65 -3.92 10.08 -2.61
CA GLU A 65 -3.34 9.41 -3.78
C GLU A 65 -3.09 10.44 -4.89
N ALA A 66 -1.98 10.28 -5.62
CA ALA A 66 -1.64 11.20 -6.69
C ALA A 66 -2.78 11.27 -7.71
N SER A 67 -3.32 12.45 -7.87
CA SER A 67 -4.34 12.72 -8.89
C SER A 67 -3.67 13.25 -10.15
N ILE A 68 -3.96 12.59 -11.26
CA ILE A 68 -3.53 13.02 -12.61
C ILE A 68 -4.69 13.78 -13.23
N THR A 69 -4.41 14.96 -13.74
CA THR A 69 -5.42 15.76 -14.47
C THR A 69 -5.68 15.17 -15.85
N VAL A 70 -6.94 14.86 -16.16
CA VAL A 70 -7.34 14.47 -17.52
C VAL A 70 -7.60 15.73 -18.35
N ARG A 71 -6.88 15.87 -19.48
CA ARG A 71 -7.06 16.97 -20.44
C ARG A 71 -7.34 16.43 -21.83
N MET A 72 -8.21 17.14 -22.51
CA MET A 72 -8.46 16.94 -23.94
C MET A 72 -7.29 17.46 -24.78
N SER A 73 -7.11 16.93 -25.99
CA SER A 73 -6.08 17.37 -26.95
C SER A 73 -6.15 18.86 -27.26
N ASN A 74 -7.32 19.51 -27.10
CA ASN A 74 -7.51 20.95 -27.26
C ASN A 74 -7.14 21.75 -25.97
N GLY A 75 -6.55 21.12 -24.95
CA GLY A 75 -6.13 21.76 -23.71
C GLY A 75 -7.20 21.87 -22.61
N ARG A 76 -8.48 21.54 -22.89
CA ARG A 76 -9.55 21.62 -21.90
C ARG A 76 -9.35 20.58 -20.81
N ALA A 77 -9.25 21.02 -19.55
CA ALA A 77 -9.25 20.13 -18.39
C ALA A 77 -10.66 19.57 -18.14
N LEU A 78 -10.76 18.27 -17.87
CA LEU A 78 -12.01 17.57 -17.58
C LEU A 78 -12.16 17.25 -16.09
N GLY A 79 -11.06 17.09 -15.37
CA GLY A 79 -11.03 16.71 -13.96
C GLY A 79 -9.80 15.88 -13.60
N GLY A 80 -9.76 15.36 -12.39
CA GLY A 80 -8.69 14.51 -11.91
C GLY A 80 -9.09 13.02 -11.84
N VAL A 81 -8.13 12.13 -12.00
CA VAL A 81 -8.26 10.68 -11.88
C VAL A 81 -7.06 10.13 -11.11
N GLU A 82 -7.24 9.03 -10.42
CA GLU A 82 -6.14 8.39 -9.67
C GLU A 82 -4.99 7.97 -10.61
N GLU A 83 -3.75 8.22 -10.18
CA GLU A 83 -2.54 7.82 -10.92
C GLU A 83 -2.53 6.30 -11.18
N SER A 84 -2.97 5.52 -10.21
CA SER A 84 -3.07 4.06 -10.30
C SER A 84 -3.97 3.56 -11.45
N PHE A 85 -4.97 4.34 -11.83
CA PHE A 85 -5.80 4.06 -12.99
C PHE A 85 -5.05 4.34 -14.28
N VAL A 86 -4.45 5.53 -14.39
CA VAL A 86 -3.75 5.97 -15.59
C VAL A 86 -2.50 5.14 -15.87
N ALA A 87 -1.81 4.67 -14.82
CA ALA A 87 -0.62 3.82 -14.94
C ALA A 87 -0.89 2.46 -15.63
N ARG A 88 -2.16 2.06 -15.72
CA ARG A 88 -2.57 0.81 -16.39
C ARG A 88 -3.05 1.01 -17.82
N LEU A 89 -3.20 2.27 -18.26
CA LEU A 89 -3.64 2.59 -19.61
C LEU A 89 -2.45 2.58 -20.57
N THR A 90 -2.66 1.98 -21.73
CA THR A 90 -1.77 2.07 -22.88
C THR A 90 -2.35 3.05 -23.90
N PRO A 91 -1.52 3.79 -24.68
CA PRO A 91 -2.01 4.63 -25.76
C PRO A 91 -2.97 3.87 -26.68
N GLY A 92 -4.15 4.44 -26.92
CA GLY A 92 -5.24 3.80 -27.67
C GLY A 92 -6.34 3.18 -26.81
N ASP A 93 -6.11 2.94 -25.51
CA ASP A 93 -7.15 2.44 -24.61
C ASP A 93 -8.29 3.45 -24.45
N CYS A 94 -9.51 2.95 -24.47
CA CYS A 94 -10.71 3.76 -24.27
C CYS A 94 -11.22 3.67 -22.82
N PHE A 95 -11.55 4.82 -22.26
CA PHE A 95 -12.11 4.91 -20.89
C PHE A 95 -13.25 5.93 -20.82
N VAL A 96 -14.16 5.71 -19.87
CA VAL A 96 -15.29 6.62 -19.63
C VAL A 96 -14.86 7.66 -18.61
N PHE A 97 -14.93 8.95 -18.95
CA PHE A 97 -14.66 10.02 -18.01
C PHE A 97 -15.52 11.26 -18.30
N ALA A 98 -16.04 11.90 -17.26
CA ALA A 98 -16.94 13.06 -17.37
C ALA A 98 -18.11 12.82 -18.35
N GLY A 99 -18.71 11.62 -18.31
CA GLY A 99 -19.85 11.25 -19.15
C GLY A 99 -19.52 11.03 -20.65
N ARG A 100 -18.23 10.86 -20.99
CA ARG A 100 -17.77 10.69 -22.36
C ARG A 100 -16.84 9.50 -22.48
N VAL A 101 -16.80 8.88 -23.65
CA VAL A 101 -15.78 7.91 -24.01
C VAL A 101 -14.58 8.64 -24.57
N LEU A 102 -13.44 8.44 -23.96
CA LEU A 102 -12.16 9.06 -24.33
C LEU A 102 -11.15 7.98 -24.66
N GLU A 103 -10.30 8.25 -25.65
CA GLU A 103 -9.13 7.44 -25.97
C GLU A 103 -7.90 8.07 -25.31
N PHE A 104 -7.16 7.27 -24.57
CA PHE A 104 -5.92 7.68 -23.91
C PHE A 104 -4.81 7.87 -24.95
N VAL A 105 -4.12 9.02 -24.88
CA VAL A 105 -3.05 9.38 -25.81
C VAL A 105 -1.68 9.23 -25.17
N ARG A 106 -1.46 9.86 -24.02
CA ARG A 106 -0.19 9.85 -23.28
C ARG A 106 -0.31 10.50 -21.89
N VAL A 107 0.66 10.25 -21.03
CA VAL A 107 0.88 11.05 -19.82
C VAL A 107 2.08 11.99 -20.03
N ARG A 108 1.94 13.21 -19.60
CA ARG A 108 3.03 14.19 -19.52
C ARG A 108 2.77 15.15 -18.36
N GLU A 109 3.75 15.37 -17.50
CA GLU A 109 3.68 16.35 -16.40
C GLU A 109 2.40 16.23 -15.54
N MET A 110 2.14 15.03 -14.99
CA MET A 110 0.94 14.72 -14.20
C MET A 110 -0.39 15.03 -14.92
N THR A 111 -0.36 15.01 -16.24
CA THR A 111 -1.52 15.22 -17.11
C THR A 111 -1.71 14.03 -18.04
N ALA A 112 -2.88 13.41 -17.98
CA ALA A 112 -3.32 12.40 -18.93
C ALA A 112 -4.03 13.09 -20.11
N TRP A 113 -3.42 13.04 -21.27
CA TRP A 113 -3.98 13.59 -22.51
C TRP A 113 -4.90 12.56 -23.15
N ALA A 114 -6.09 13.01 -23.54
CA ALA A 114 -7.09 12.17 -24.16
C ALA A 114 -7.78 12.90 -25.33
N LYS A 115 -8.36 12.13 -26.22
CA LYS A 115 -9.20 12.62 -27.32
C LYS A 115 -10.56 11.93 -27.29
N PRO A 116 -11.62 12.53 -27.89
CA PRO A 116 -12.92 11.86 -28.02
C PRO A 116 -12.77 10.55 -28.78
N ALA A 117 -13.47 9.52 -28.33
CA ALA A 117 -13.57 8.25 -29.02
C ALA A 117 -15.02 7.88 -29.29
N PRO A 118 -15.32 7.13 -30.37
CA PRO A 118 -16.66 6.59 -30.59
C PRO A 118 -17.03 5.61 -29.45
N ALA A 119 -18.33 5.46 -29.20
CA ALA A 119 -18.81 4.53 -28.19
C ALA A 119 -18.38 3.10 -28.54
N ARG A 120 -17.47 2.55 -27.73
CA ARG A 120 -17.00 1.16 -27.78
C ARG A 120 -16.71 0.69 -26.37
N ALA A 121 -16.34 -0.55 -26.21
CA ALA A 121 -15.93 -1.08 -24.89
C ALA A 121 -14.87 -0.14 -24.27
N ALA A 122 -15.19 0.42 -23.11
CA ALA A 122 -14.36 1.40 -22.44
C ALA A 122 -14.22 1.05 -20.97
N ILE A 123 -13.02 1.24 -20.43
CA ILE A 123 -12.70 1.00 -19.03
C ILE A 123 -13.34 2.15 -18.21
N VAL A 124 -14.03 1.80 -17.13
CA VAL A 124 -14.56 2.80 -16.19
C VAL A 124 -13.53 3.01 -15.09
N PRO A 125 -13.07 4.26 -14.86
CA PRO A 125 -12.21 4.56 -13.73
C PRO A 125 -12.88 4.15 -12.42
N ARG A 126 -12.13 3.49 -11.57
CA ARG A 126 -12.54 3.18 -10.20
C ARG A 126 -11.74 4.06 -9.25
N TRP A 127 -12.46 4.78 -8.42
CA TRP A 127 -11.89 5.51 -7.31
C TRP A 127 -11.68 4.53 -6.16
N MET A 128 -10.43 4.29 -5.80
CA MET A 128 -10.13 3.36 -4.70
C MET A 128 -10.34 4.02 -3.34
N GLY A 129 -10.43 5.34 -3.29
CA GLY A 129 -10.57 6.12 -2.07
C GLY A 129 -9.31 6.04 -1.18
N ALA A 130 -9.30 6.81 -0.11
CA ALA A 130 -8.31 6.63 0.94
C ALA A 130 -8.53 5.26 1.59
N LYS A 131 -7.62 4.32 1.36
CA LYS A 131 -7.67 2.98 1.94
C LYS A 131 -7.24 3.03 3.40
N MET A 132 -8.13 3.50 4.25
CA MET A 132 -7.90 3.40 5.68
C MET A 132 -7.84 1.93 6.08
N ALA A 133 -6.71 1.50 6.61
CA ALA A 133 -6.55 0.13 7.10
C ALA A 133 -7.49 -0.10 8.29
N LEU A 134 -8.01 -1.32 8.42
CA LEU A 134 -8.76 -1.70 9.62
C LEU A 134 -7.88 -1.50 10.87
N SER A 135 -8.46 -0.92 11.91
CA SER A 135 -7.78 -0.90 13.21
C SER A 135 -7.59 -2.32 13.76
N THR A 136 -6.63 -2.51 14.63
CA THR A 136 -6.37 -3.80 15.28
C THR A 136 -7.64 -4.36 15.93
N LEU A 137 -8.40 -3.52 16.64
CA LEU A 137 -9.66 -3.92 17.28
C LEU A 137 -10.69 -4.43 16.26
N LEU A 138 -10.82 -3.74 15.12
CA LEU A 138 -11.77 -4.16 14.07
C LEU A 138 -11.32 -5.43 13.38
N ALA A 139 -10.03 -5.61 13.15
CA ALA A 139 -9.46 -6.84 12.61
C ALA A 139 -9.69 -8.04 13.56
N GLU A 140 -9.43 -7.86 14.86
CA GLU A 140 -9.72 -8.86 15.89
C GLU A 140 -11.22 -9.20 15.96
N ARG A 141 -12.09 -8.19 15.89
CA ARG A 141 -13.53 -8.42 15.88
C ARG A 141 -13.96 -9.19 14.65
N THR A 142 -13.43 -8.89 13.48
CA THR A 142 -13.70 -9.63 12.24
C THR A 142 -13.28 -11.08 12.36
N ARG A 143 -12.07 -11.35 12.88
CA ARG A 143 -11.58 -12.71 13.13
C ARG A 143 -12.50 -13.49 14.07
N LYS A 144 -12.95 -12.87 15.16
CA LYS A 144 -13.91 -13.48 16.09
C LYS A 144 -15.24 -13.79 15.41
N LEU A 145 -15.78 -12.90 14.58
CA LEU A 145 -17.03 -13.13 13.85
C LEU A 145 -16.90 -14.29 12.85
N VAL A 146 -15.77 -14.45 12.19
CA VAL A 146 -15.51 -15.61 11.30
C VAL A 146 -15.47 -16.91 12.11
N ALA A 147 -14.82 -16.92 13.28
CA ALA A 147 -14.78 -18.06 14.19
C ALA A 147 -16.16 -18.39 14.77
N ASP A 148 -16.98 -17.38 15.08
CA ASP A 148 -18.37 -17.57 15.51
C ASP A 148 -19.19 -18.23 14.38
N ALA A 149 -19.02 -17.79 13.15
CA ALA A 149 -19.67 -18.41 11.99
C ALA A 149 -19.22 -19.87 11.75
N LYS A 150 -17.92 -20.19 11.97
CA LYS A 150 -17.41 -21.57 11.95
C LYS A 150 -18.19 -22.46 12.91
N ARG A 151 -18.49 -21.95 14.11
CA ARG A 151 -19.25 -22.63 15.17
C ARG A 151 -20.77 -22.60 14.95
N GLY A 152 -21.25 -21.98 13.87
CA GLY A 152 -22.67 -21.83 13.57
C GLY A 152 -23.38 -20.70 14.31
N ILE A 153 -22.63 -19.84 15.01
CA ILE A 153 -23.14 -18.70 15.76
C ILE A 153 -23.27 -17.50 14.81
N CYS A 154 -24.49 -17.19 14.38
CA CYS A 154 -24.77 -16.06 13.50
C CYS A 154 -25.71 -15.04 14.19
N ALA A 155 -25.29 -14.51 15.34
CA ALA A 155 -26.15 -13.66 16.16
C ALA A 155 -26.26 -12.21 15.61
N SER A 156 -25.17 -11.66 15.06
CA SER A 156 -25.14 -10.28 14.60
C SER A 156 -25.84 -10.08 13.24
N PRO A 157 -26.40 -8.88 12.97
CA PRO A 157 -27.00 -8.57 11.67
C PRO A 157 -26.02 -8.75 10.51
N GLU A 158 -24.76 -8.36 10.69
CA GLU A 158 -23.71 -8.47 9.69
C GLU A 158 -23.44 -9.94 9.32
N LEU A 159 -23.32 -10.81 10.33
CA LEU A 159 -23.13 -12.24 10.09
C LEU A 159 -24.32 -12.88 9.38
N LYS A 160 -25.55 -12.46 9.73
CA LYS A 160 -26.76 -12.95 9.02
C LYS A 160 -26.72 -12.58 7.55
N LEU A 161 -26.27 -11.36 7.23
CA LEU A 161 -26.19 -10.87 5.85
C LEU A 161 -25.13 -11.63 5.04
N VAL A 162 -23.95 -11.87 5.62
CA VAL A 162 -22.84 -12.54 4.93
C VAL A 162 -22.86 -14.06 5.04
N ARG A 163 -23.82 -14.62 5.79
CA ARG A 163 -23.96 -16.06 6.01
C ARG A 163 -23.91 -16.89 4.72
N PRO A 164 -24.62 -16.56 3.62
CA PRO A 164 -24.56 -17.34 2.40
C PRO A 164 -23.16 -17.47 1.82
N LEU A 165 -22.35 -16.39 1.93
CA LEU A 165 -20.96 -16.38 1.50
C LEU A 165 -20.09 -17.27 2.39
N LEU A 166 -20.26 -17.20 3.72
CA LEU A 166 -19.50 -18.01 4.67
C LEU A 166 -19.83 -19.50 4.57
N GLU A 167 -21.08 -19.85 4.31
CA GLU A 167 -21.50 -21.24 4.05
C GLU A 167 -20.88 -21.77 2.73
N LEU A 168 -20.78 -20.93 1.71
CA LEU A 168 -20.10 -21.26 0.47
C LEU A 168 -18.60 -21.51 0.71
N GLN A 169 -17.93 -20.61 1.45
CA GLN A 169 -16.54 -20.74 1.84
C GLN A 169 -16.31 -22.05 2.62
N LYS A 170 -17.18 -22.36 3.58
CA LYS A 170 -17.11 -23.61 4.37
C LYS A 170 -17.27 -24.86 3.52
N ARG A 171 -18.06 -24.79 2.44
CA ARG A 171 -18.29 -25.91 1.52
C ARG A 171 -17.09 -26.13 0.58
N TRP A 172 -16.46 -25.06 0.12
CA TRP A 172 -15.38 -25.13 -0.86
C TRP A 172 -13.99 -25.22 -0.21
N SER A 173 -13.87 -24.76 1.02
CA SER A 173 -12.61 -24.72 1.75
C SER A 173 -12.85 -24.88 3.25
N ALA A 174 -12.49 -23.88 4.05
CA ALA A 174 -12.68 -23.87 5.48
C ALA A 174 -12.93 -22.46 6.02
N LEU A 175 -13.38 -22.38 7.27
CA LEU A 175 -13.35 -21.17 8.07
C LEU A 175 -12.36 -21.36 9.23
N PRO A 176 -11.43 -20.42 9.46
CA PRO A 176 -10.47 -20.51 10.56
C PRO A 176 -11.15 -20.22 11.90
N ASP A 177 -10.60 -20.76 12.99
CA ASP A 177 -10.90 -20.32 14.36
C ASP A 177 -10.05 -19.11 14.74
N GLU A 178 -10.28 -18.53 15.93
CA GLU A 178 -9.57 -17.33 16.40
C GLU A 178 -8.05 -17.48 16.47
N ARG A 179 -7.56 -18.72 16.68
CA ARG A 179 -6.13 -19.05 16.77
C ARG A 179 -5.59 -19.78 15.54
N GLU A 180 -6.36 -19.85 14.49
CA GLU A 180 -6.00 -20.52 13.25
C GLU A 180 -5.83 -19.51 12.12
N TRP A 181 -4.93 -19.80 11.21
CA TRP A 181 -4.84 -19.13 9.91
C TRP A 181 -5.33 -20.10 8.83
N LEU A 182 -6.23 -19.61 7.99
CA LEU A 182 -6.54 -20.32 6.77
C LEU A 182 -5.41 -20.04 5.77
N VAL A 183 -4.86 -21.11 5.18
CA VAL A 183 -3.90 -21.03 4.09
C VAL A 183 -4.45 -21.82 2.91
N GLU A 184 -4.58 -21.18 1.77
CA GLU A 184 -5.10 -21.80 0.55
C GLU A 184 -4.05 -21.77 -0.56
N ARG A 185 -4.03 -22.82 -1.37
CA ARG A 185 -3.21 -22.93 -2.57
C ARG A 185 -4.11 -23.06 -3.78
N LEU A 186 -3.81 -22.33 -4.83
CA LEU A 186 -4.51 -22.40 -6.09
C LEU A 186 -3.50 -22.39 -7.24
N ALA A 187 -3.57 -23.39 -8.11
CA ALA A 187 -2.89 -23.37 -9.40
C ALA A 187 -3.84 -22.77 -10.45
N ALA A 188 -3.41 -21.72 -11.13
CA ALA A 188 -4.14 -21.05 -12.17
C ALA A 188 -3.25 -20.85 -13.40
N ARG A 189 -3.79 -20.27 -14.47
CA ARG A 189 -3.04 -20.01 -15.71
C ARG A 189 -1.86 -19.07 -15.50
N GLU A 190 -2.00 -18.13 -14.59
CA GLU A 190 -0.99 -17.11 -14.27
C GLU A 190 0.13 -17.63 -13.37
N GLY A 191 -0.05 -18.79 -12.74
CA GLY A 191 0.90 -19.39 -11.81
C GLY A 191 0.25 -20.00 -10.58
N HIS A 192 1.03 -20.06 -9.51
CA HIS A 192 0.66 -20.70 -8.25
C HIS A 192 0.42 -19.64 -7.17
N TYR A 193 -0.82 -19.53 -6.73
CA TYR A 193 -1.24 -18.62 -5.67
C TYR A 193 -1.14 -19.29 -4.31
N LEU A 194 -0.64 -18.54 -3.34
CA LEU A 194 -0.64 -18.86 -1.92
C LEU A 194 -1.41 -17.75 -1.22
N PHE A 195 -2.54 -18.06 -0.63
CA PHE A 195 -3.36 -17.11 0.12
C PHE A 195 -3.27 -17.40 1.61
N PHE A 196 -3.08 -16.36 2.40
CA PHE A 196 -2.99 -16.41 3.85
C PHE A 196 -4.02 -15.46 4.46
N TYR A 197 -4.81 -15.92 5.40
CA TYR A 197 -5.89 -15.17 6.03
C TYR A 197 -5.72 -15.06 7.55
N PRO A 198 -4.74 -14.27 8.03
CA PRO A 198 -4.52 -14.09 9.46
C PRO A 198 -5.49 -13.11 10.13
N PHE A 199 -6.20 -12.27 9.38
CA PHE A 199 -7.14 -11.26 9.87
C PHE A 199 -6.53 -10.32 10.93
N VAL A 200 -5.34 -9.80 10.67
CA VAL A 200 -4.61 -8.90 11.60
C VAL A 200 -4.47 -7.47 11.07
N GLY A 201 -5.09 -7.17 9.94
CA GLY A 201 -5.11 -5.86 9.32
C GLY A 201 -4.01 -5.66 8.27
N ARG A 202 -4.26 -4.74 7.34
CA ARG A 202 -3.46 -4.56 6.11
C ARG A 202 -1.98 -4.30 6.35
N LEU A 203 -1.63 -3.48 7.36
CA LEU A 203 -0.23 -3.15 7.63
C LEU A 203 0.56 -4.37 8.10
N ALA A 204 -0.02 -5.17 8.97
CA ALA A 204 0.59 -6.43 9.40
C ALA A 204 0.66 -7.44 8.25
N HIS A 205 -0.39 -7.52 7.41
CA HIS A 205 -0.38 -8.36 6.22
C HIS A 205 0.69 -7.96 5.22
N LEU A 206 0.96 -6.67 5.08
CA LEU A 206 2.03 -6.16 4.23
C LEU A 206 3.41 -6.62 4.75
N GLY A 207 3.65 -6.48 6.05
CA GLY A 207 4.87 -6.98 6.68
C GLY A 207 5.03 -8.50 6.52
N LEU A 208 3.96 -9.27 6.75
CA LEU A 208 3.96 -10.73 6.59
C LEU A 208 4.18 -11.16 5.13
N ALA A 209 3.53 -10.50 4.16
CA ALA A 209 3.73 -10.78 2.73
C ALA A 209 5.19 -10.54 2.32
N THR A 210 5.77 -9.45 2.79
CA THR A 210 7.18 -9.11 2.54
C THR A 210 8.11 -10.14 3.17
N LEU A 211 7.89 -10.48 4.44
CA LEU A 211 8.66 -11.46 5.18
C LEU A 211 8.64 -12.85 4.49
N PHE A 212 7.44 -13.32 4.16
CA PHE A 212 7.27 -14.63 3.56
C PHE A 212 7.84 -14.68 2.14
N GLY A 213 7.58 -13.64 1.33
CA GLY A 213 8.17 -13.53 0.00
C GLY A 213 9.70 -13.52 0.04
N TYR A 214 10.29 -12.76 0.97
CA TYR A 214 11.74 -12.72 1.16
C TYR A 214 12.32 -14.06 1.61
N ARG A 215 11.75 -14.69 2.65
CA ARG A 215 12.21 -15.98 3.17
C ARG A 215 12.10 -17.09 2.13
N LEU A 216 10.99 -17.15 1.39
CA LEU A 216 10.82 -18.13 0.29
C LEU A 216 11.79 -17.87 -0.85
N SER A 217 12.09 -16.61 -1.20
CA SER A 217 13.07 -16.28 -2.24
C SER A 217 14.51 -16.60 -1.83
N ARG A 218 14.81 -16.55 -0.53
CA ARG A 218 16.11 -16.93 0.03
C ARG A 218 16.33 -18.46 0.00
N ASP A 219 15.26 -19.22 0.29
CA ASP A 219 15.33 -20.69 0.26
C ASP A 219 15.50 -21.24 -1.18
N ALA A 220 14.88 -20.59 -2.15
CA ALA A 220 15.05 -20.89 -3.58
C ALA A 220 14.85 -19.63 -4.42
N PRO A 221 15.78 -19.27 -5.35
CA PRO A 221 15.66 -18.08 -6.18
C PRO A 221 14.35 -18.08 -6.98
N ARG A 222 13.42 -17.20 -6.60
CA ARG A 222 12.13 -17.03 -7.27
C ARG A 222 11.54 -15.65 -6.98
N THR A 223 10.66 -15.20 -7.82
CA THR A 223 9.96 -13.91 -7.68
C THR A 223 8.53 -14.12 -7.25
N PHE A 224 8.01 -13.19 -6.45
CA PHE A 224 6.63 -13.19 -6.00
C PHE A 224 5.96 -11.87 -6.36
N SER A 225 4.77 -11.96 -6.98
CA SER A 225 3.82 -10.85 -6.98
C SER A 225 2.99 -10.90 -5.71
N MET A 226 2.86 -9.76 -5.02
CA MET A 226 2.16 -9.68 -3.73
C MET A 226 0.84 -8.93 -3.87
N THR A 227 -0.18 -9.44 -3.23
CA THR A 227 -1.47 -8.77 -3.03
C THR A 227 -1.78 -8.70 -1.55
N VAL A 228 -2.29 -7.56 -1.08
CA VAL A 228 -2.57 -7.35 0.35
C VAL A 228 -3.89 -6.63 0.51
N ASN A 229 -4.72 -7.09 1.44
CA ASN A 229 -5.93 -6.42 1.87
C ASN A 229 -6.09 -6.48 3.40
N ASP A 230 -7.23 -6.02 3.93
CA ASP A 230 -7.47 -5.99 5.37
C ASP A 230 -7.72 -7.36 6.00
N TYR A 231 -7.97 -8.39 5.19
CA TYR A 231 -8.33 -9.73 5.65
C TYR A 231 -7.17 -10.74 5.52
N GLY A 232 -6.27 -10.49 4.58
CA GLY A 232 -5.15 -11.39 4.31
C GLY A 232 -4.20 -10.86 3.24
N PHE A 233 -3.32 -11.74 2.79
CA PHE A 233 -2.39 -11.46 1.70
C PHE A 233 -2.22 -12.67 0.80
N GLY A 234 -1.80 -12.43 -0.43
CA GLY A 234 -1.50 -13.45 -1.42
C GLY A 234 -0.12 -13.27 -2.01
N LEU A 235 0.54 -14.39 -2.28
CA LEU A 235 1.79 -14.47 -3.04
C LEU A 235 1.51 -15.28 -4.31
N LEU A 236 1.87 -14.72 -5.46
CA LEU A 236 1.82 -15.43 -6.74
C LEU A 236 3.23 -15.75 -7.19
N SER A 237 3.50 -17.01 -7.46
CA SER A 237 4.77 -17.52 -8.01
C SER A 237 4.52 -18.17 -9.36
N PRO A 238 5.43 -18.02 -10.34
CA PRO A 238 5.39 -18.79 -11.59
C PRO A 238 5.52 -20.30 -11.34
N GLU A 239 6.24 -20.70 -10.29
CA GLU A 239 6.55 -22.07 -9.95
C GLU A 239 5.82 -22.53 -8.68
N PRO A 240 5.53 -23.84 -8.52
CA PRO A 240 4.97 -24.38 -7.31
C PRO A 240 5.86 -24.09 -6.09
N VAL A 241 5.22 -23.77 -4.96
CA VAL A 241 5.88 -23.56 -3.68
C VAL A 241 5.45 -24.65 -2.71
N ASP A 242 6.42 -25.31 -2.08
CA ASP A 242 6.13 -26.21 -0.99
C ASP A 242 5.74 -25.43 0.28
N LEU A 243 4.58 -25.78 0.83
CA LEU A 243 4.06 -25.27 2.10
C LEU A 243 3.89 -26.40 3.12
N SER A 244 4.90 -27.25 3.24
CA SER A 244 4.95 -28.22 4.34
C SER A 244 4.91 -27.51 5.71
N LEU A 245 4.50 -28.23 6.76
CA LEU A 245 4.53 -27.69 8.13
C LEU A 245 5.92 -27.19 8.52
N GLY A 246 6.98 -27.85 8.04
CA GLY A 246 8.36 -27.40 8.25
C GLY A 246 8.64 -26.06 7.59
N THR A 247 8.18 -25.87 6.35
CA THR A 247 8.32 -24.60 5.63
C THR A 247 7.52 -23.49 6.34
N LEU A 248 6.27 -23.75 6.70
CA LEU A 248 5.45 -22.78 7.46
C LEU A 248 6.10 -22.40 8.79
N GLY A 249 6.66 -23.37 9.52
CA GLY A 249 7.40 -23.11 10.75
C GLY A 249 8.60 -22.18 10.56
N ARG A 250 9.36 -22.35 9.46
CA ARG A 250 10.47 -21.45 9.13
C ARG A 250 9.99 -20.05 8.73
N LEU A 251 8.90 -19.97 7.95
CA LEU A 251 8.33 -18.68 7.55
C LEU A 251 7.86 -17.86 8.75
N MET A 252 7.32 -18.51 9.76
CA MET A 252 6.77 -17.88 10.97
C MET A 252 7.78 -17.76 12.10
N ALA A 253 9.03 -18.23 11.92
CA ALA A 253 10.05 -18.17 12.97
C ALA A 253 10.33 -16.73 13.39
N ALA A 254 10.35 -16.48 14.72
CA ALA A 254 10.57 -15.15 15.29
C ALA A 254 11.99 -14.59 15.07
N PRO A 255 13.08 -15.38 15.10
CA PRO A 255 14.43 -14.85 14.89
C PRO A 255 14.59 -14.19 13.50
N GLY A 256 15.19 -12.99 13.46
CA GLY A 256 15.51 -12.27 12.22
C GLY A 256 14.31 -11.66 11.50
N VAL A 257 13.15 -11.51 12.15
CA VAL A 257 11.93 -10.98 11.51
C VAL A 257 12.12 -9.55 11.03
N GLU A 258 12.72 -8.68 11.84
CA GLU A 258 12.91 -7.27 11.51
C GLU A 258 13.91 -7.13 10.35
N GLU A 259 15.03 -7.81 10.42
CA GLU A 259 16.06 -7.80 9.39
C GLU A 259 15.52 -8.37 8.05
N ASP A 260 14.78 -9.46 8.11
CA ASP A 260 14.20 -10.11 6.93
C ASP A 260 13.12 -9.21 6.28
N ILE A 261 12.29 -8.50 7.08
CA ILE A 261 11.30 -7.54 6.56
C ILE A 261 12.01 -6.36 5.90
N LEU A 262 13.01 -5.77 6.55
CA LEU A 262 13.77 -4.64 6.00
C LEU A 262 14.49 -5.03 4.70
N ALA A 263 15.11 -6.19 4.68
CA ALA A 263 15.74 -6.72 3.47
C ALA A 263 14.72 -6.95 2.34
N GLY A 264 13.55 -7.51 2.66
CA GLY A 264 12.45 -7.72 1.72
C GLY A 264 11.87 -6.43 1.15
N VAL A 265 11.66 -5.41 1.98
CA VAL A 265 11.19 -4.07 1.55
C VAL A 265 12.21 -3.42 0.63
N ASN A 266 13.50 -3.48 0.95
CA ASN A 266 14.56 -2.89 0.14
C ASN A 266 14.77 -3.62 -1.20
N ALA A 267 14.54 -4.94 -1.24
CA ALA A 267 14.61 -5.73 -2.46
C ALA A 267 13.37 -5.54 -3.38
N ALA A 268 12.25 -5.09 -2.82
CA ALA A 268 11.00 -4.96 -3.55
C ALA A 268 10.81 -3.58 -4.17
N GLU A 269 10.11 -3.51 -5.31
CA GLU A 269 9.67 -2.23 -5.91
C GLU A 269 8.76 -1.41 -4.96
N MET A 270 8.23 -2.06 -3.95
CA MET A 270 7.37 -1.45 -2.93
C MET A 270 8.10 -0.35 -2.13
N GLY A 271 9.39 -0.52 -1.84
CA GLY A 271 10.21 0.50 -1.20
C GLY A 271 10.31 1.77 -2.05
N ARG A 272 10.40 1.64 -3.38
CA ARG A 272 10.43 2.78 -4.30
C ARG A 272 9.12 3.55 -4.35
N ARG A 273 7.99 2.84 -4.30
CA ARG A 273 6.66 3.49 -4.25
C ARG A 273 6.45 4.22 -2.94
N GLN A 274 6.76 3.58 -1.83
CA GLN A 274 6.63 4.18 -0.50
C GLN A 274 7.59 5.36 -0.31
N PHE A 275 8.81 5.29 -0.86
CA PHE A 275 9.74 6.40 -0.86
C PHE A 275 9.18 7.66 -1.52
N ARG A 276 8.47 7.52 -2.64
CA ARG A 276 7.82 8.65 -3.31
C ARG A 276 6.77 9.32 -2.41
N GLU A 277 5.97 8.54 -1.70
CA GLU A 277 4.98 9.08 -0.76
C GLU A 277 5.65 9.73 0.46
N ILE A 278 6.68 9.11 1.00
CA ILE A 278 7.50 9.68 2.08
C ILE A 278 8.16 10.98 1.62
N ALA A 279 8.76 11.01 0.44
CA ALA A 279 9.36 12.21 -0.14
C ALA A 279 8.33 13.33 -0.33
N ARG A 280 7.10 12.99 -0.68
CA ARG A 280 5.99 13.93 -0.84
C ARG A 280 5.53 14.53 0.50
N VAL A 281 5.40 13.70 1.54
CA VAL A 281 5.07 14.15 2.92
C VAL A 281 6.21 14.99 3.48
N ALA A 282 7.41 14.54 3.20
CA ALA A 282 8.61 15.25 3.58
C ALA A 282 8.83 16.55 2.76
N GLY A 283 8.18 16.81 1.60
CA GLY A 283 8.15 17.98 0.72
C GLY A 283 9.25 18.03 -0.26
#